data_4a877c462f362b39ad357447b6a5345f
#
_entry.id   4a877c462f362b39ad357447b6a5345f
#
_cell.length_a   1.000
_cell.length_b   1.000
_cell.length_c   1.000
_cell.angle_alpha   90.00
_cell.angle_beta   90.00
_cell.angle_gamma   90.00
#
_symmetry.space_group_name_H-M   'P 1'
#
loop_
_entity.id
_entity.type
_entity.pdbx_description
1 polymer ?
#
loop_
_entity_poly.entity_id
_entity_poly.type
_entity_poly.pdbx_seq_one_letter_code
_entity_poly.pdbx_strand_id
1 'polypeptide(L)'
;MTAKKWFQLSEEGAGKLRLQALKFMFDKLGEFPVRIIAFFVVLSVFLQAKDRRNASLKFFKIINKKHLLLSAYRQFLNYGNSLVDKFLSVMGKLDPQKFELPEEDIFKSAFFITTHVGNVEIMRSLFQLKNKFEPKRVNIFLQANACKIFNDFLKTLELHIPEIEAFPVEEISPHTSIEISDRIQNGEIVFMAGDRISAQNENIAYEAEFLNHKVKFPLGTLKFALMLNVPVYFIVCVKDRKKYKIFAEKFVSDKQKRTEKLEDLKLQYVNFLEKYTLMYPEQFFNFYDMWE
;
A
#
# COMPACT_ATOMS: atom_id res chain seq x y z
N MET A 1 -19.41 11.20 22.43
CA MET A 1 -19.30 10.08 21.47
C MET A 1 -17.85 10.03 21.05
N THR A 2 -17.09 9.09 21.57
CA THR A 2 -15.67 8.88 21.19
C THR A 2 -15.64 8.49 19.71
N ALA A 3 -14.94 9.25 18.89
CA ALA A 3 -14.72 8.91 17.48
C ALA A 3 -14.12 7.49 17.40
N LYS A 4 -14.76 6.60 16.65
CA LYS A 4 -14.19 5.27 16.40
C LYS A 4 -12.84 5.47 15.73
N LYS A 5 -11.77 4.94 16.32
CA LYS A 5 -10.44 4.98 15.74
C LYS A 5 -10.48 4.31 14.35
N TRP A 6 -9.75 4.84 13.39
CA TRP A 6 -9.80 4.44 11.96
C TRP A 6 -9.65 2.92 11.73
N PHE A 7 -8.88 2.24 12.58
CA PHE A 7 -8.66 0.80 12.52
C PHE A 7 -9.85 -0.03 13.03
N GLN A 8 -10.84 0.61 13.69
CA GLN A 8 -12.10 0.00 14.08
C GLN A 8 -13.16 0.10 12.95
N LEU A 9 -12.87 0.89 11.92
CA LEU A 9 -13.62 0.91 10.69
C LEU A 9 -13.16 -0.31 9.88
N SER A 10 -13.82 -1.46 10.10
CA SER A 10 -13.60 -2.64 9.29
C SER A 10 -13.68 -2.24 7.82
N GLU A 11 -12.63 -2.51 7.05
CA GLU A 11 -12.80 -2.68 5.62
C GLU A 11 -13.71 -3.90 5.49
N GLU A 12 -15.00 -3.66 5.40
CA GLU A 12 -15.97 -4.70 5.07
C GLU A 12 -15.55 -5.24 3.72
N GLY A 13 -14.93 -6.41 3.74
CA GLY A 13 -14.55 -7.11 2.53
C GLY A 13 -15.76 -7.19 1.62
N ALA A 14 -15.59 -6.82 0.37
CA ALA A 14 -16.66 -6.97 -0.60
C ALA A 14 -17.17 -8.41 -0.52
N GLY A 15 -18.43 -8.60 -0.13
CA GLY A 15 -18.97 -9.94 0.07
C GLY A 15 -18.80 -10.78 -1.20
N LYS A 16 -18.72 -12.11 -1.04
CA LYS A 16 -18.48 -13.07 -2.14
C LYS A 16 -19.32 -12.77 -3.41
N LEU A 17 -20.59 -12.46 -3.22
CA LEU A 17 -21.51 -12.10 -4.32
C LEU A 17 -21.06 -10.83 -5.08
N ARG A 18 -20.56 -9.81 -4.37
CA ARG A 18 -20.10 -8.56 -5.00
C ARG A 18 -18.85 -8.79 -5.84
N LEU A 19 -17.93 -9.63 -5.37
CA LEU A 19 -16.71 -9.99 -6.10
C LEU A 19 -17.02 -10.83 -7.35
N GLN A 20 -17.94 -11.79 -7.22
CA GLN A 20 -18.40 -12.58 -8.36
C GLN A 20 -19.14 -11.73 -9.39
N ALA A 21 -20.00 -10.81 -8.96
CA ALA A 21 -20.67 -9.86 -9.84
C ALA A 21 -19.65 -8.94 -10.54
N LEU A 22 -18.62 -8.47 -9.84
CA LEU A 22 -17.56 -7.66 -10.43
C LEU A 22 -16.78 -8.46 -11.48
N LYS A 23 -16.42 -9.72 -11.18
CA LYS A 23 -15.77 -10.62 -12.16
C LYS A 23 -16.65 -10.80 -13.40
N PHE A 24 -17.93 -11.11 -13.20
CA PHE A 24 -18.88 -11.28 -14.31
C PHE A 24 -18.99 -10.01 -15.16
N MET A 25 -19.10 -8.84 -14.52
CA MET A 25 -19.14 -7.57 -15.24
C MET A 25 -17.87 -7.34 -16.07
N PHE A 26 -16.69 -7.61 -15.52
CA PHE A 26 -15.44 -7.51 -16.27
C PHE A 26 -15.38 -8.48 -17.46
N ASP A 27 -15.82 -9.72 -17.26
CA ASP A 27 -15.76 -10.76 -18.30
C ASP A 27 -16.74 -10.49 -19.44
N LYS A 28 -17.89 -9.89 -19.16
CA LYS A 28 -18.94 -9.62 -20.13
C LYS A 28 -18.91 -8.21 -20.74
N LEU A 29 -18.57 -7.21 -19.94
CA LEU A 29 -18.68 -5.81 -20.36
C LEU A 29 -17.30 -5.15 -20.59
N GLY A 30 -16.24 -5.75 -20.06
CA GLY A 30 -14.89 -5.18 -20.14
C GLY A 30 -14.62 -4.08 -19.10
N GLU A 31 -13.44 -3.45 -19.21
CA GLU A 31 -12.93 -2.49 -18.24
C GLU A 31 -13.73 -1.16 -18.22
N PHE A 32 -14.07 -0.64 -19.38
CA PHE A 32 -14.67 0.71 -19.50
C PHE A 32 -16.01 0.85 -18.78
N PRO A 33 -17.03 -0.02 -18.99
CA PRO A 33 -18.29 0.06 -18.25
C PRO A 33 -18.12 -0.11 -16.74
N VAL A 34 -17.19 -0.97 -16.31
CA VAL A 34 -16.90 -1.16 -14.87
C VAL A 34 -16.35 0.13 -14.25
N ARG A 35 -15.52 0.88 -14.96
CA ARG A 35 -15.04 2.19 -14.47
C ARG A 35 -16.15 3.24 -14.39
N ILE A 36 -17.13 3.21 -15.29
CA ILE A 36 -18.33 4.08 -15.21
C ILE A 36 -19.12 3.74 -13.96
N ILE A 37 -19.39 2.45 -13.71
CA ILE A 37 -20.08 2.00 -12.50
C ILE A 37 -19.29 2.42 -11.25
N ALA A 38 -17.99 2.21 -11.22
CA ALA A 38 -17.12 2.61 -10.13
C ALA A 38 -17.22 4.12 -9.86
N PHE A 39 -17.30 4.96 -10.88
CA PHE A 39 -17.49 6.41 -10.73
C PHE A 39 -18.75 6.74 -9.93
N PHE A 40 -19.91 6.14 -10.26
CA PHE A 40 -21.16 6.38 -9.53
C PHE A 40 -21.12 5.81 -8.10
N VAL A 41 -20.50 4.65 -7.91
CA VAL A 41 -20.28 4.07 -6.57
C VAL A 41 -19.43 5.00 -5.73
N VAL A 42 -18.30 5.50 -6.26
CA VAL A 42 -17.42 6.44 -5.57
C VAL A 42 -18.15 7.73 -5.22
N LEU A 43 -18.95 8.28 -6.13
CA LEU A 43 -19.75 9.47 -5.87
C LEU A 43 -20.71 9.23 -4.69
N SER A 44 -21.42 8.10 -4.68
CA SER A 44 -22.30 7.71 -3.58
C SER A 44 -21.54 7.59 -2.25
N VAL A 45 -20.39 6.91 -2.25
CA VAL A 45 -19.54 6.77 -1.06
C VAL A 45 -19.03 8.14 -0.57
N PHE A 46 -18.57 9.01 -1.47
CA PHE A 46 -18.13 10.35 -1.13
C PHE A 46 -19.19 11.18 -0.42
N LEU A 47 -20.44 11.06 -0.87
CA LEU A 47 -21.57 11.77 -0.26
C LEU A 47 -21.92 11.21 1.14
N GLN A 48 -21.83 9.91 1.33
CA GLN A 48 -22.25 9.21 2.56
C GLN A 48 -21.13 9.13 3.62
N ALA A 49 -19.87 8.92 3.23
CA ALA A 49 -18.74 8.71 4.14
C ALA A 49 -18.21 10.03 4.72
N LYS A 50 -18.98 10.67 5.62
CA LYS A 50 -18.70 11.99 6.19
C LYS A 50 -17.31 12.07 6.85
N ASP A 51 -16.97 11.08 7.68
CA ASP A 51 -15.70 11.10 8.43
C ASP A 51 -14.48 10.99 7.50
N ARG A 52 -14.53 10.06 6.55
CA ARG A 52 -13.49 9.89 5.53
C ARG A 52 -13.33 11.15 4.66
N ARG A 53 -14.44 11.77 4.29
CA ARG A 53 -14.43 13.03 3.53
C ARG A 53 -13.82 14.17 4.34
N ASN A 54 -14.17 14.27 5.64
CA ASN A 54 -13.61 15.31 6.51
C ASN A 54 -12.10 15.14 6.71
N ALA A 55 -11.61 13.91 6.90
CA ALA A 55 -10.19 13.61 6.95
C ALA A 55 -9.46 14.03 5.67
N SER A 56 -10.04 13.71 4.52
CA SER A 56 -9.52 14.13 3.21
C SER A 56 -9.47 15.66 3.07
N LEU A 57 -10.55 16.36 3.46
CA LEU A 57 -10.59 17.83 3.43
C LEU A 57 -9.55 18.46 4.36
N LYS A 58 -9.35 17.90 5.57
CA LYS A 58 -8.32 18.33 6.52
C LYS A 58 -6.92 18.18 5.91
N PHE A 59 -6.63 17.03 5.29
CA PHE A 59 -5.36 16.78 4.59
C PHE A 59 -5.11 17.83 3.48
N PHE A 60 -6.08 18.06 2.59
CA PHE A 60 -5.91 19.03 1.52
C PHE A 60 -5.79 20.48 2.02
N LYS A 61 -6.39 20.79 3.18
CA LYS A 61 -6.19 22.08 3.86
C LYS A 61 -4.76 22.23 4.38
N ILE A 62 -4.20 21.17 4.99
CA ILE A 62 -2.81 21.15 5.49
C ILE A 62 -1.81 21.44 4.38
N ILE A 63 -1.99 20.84 3.20
CA ILE A 63 -1.11 21.07 2.05
C ILE A 63 -1.52 22.29 1.20
N ASN A 64 -2.35 23.17 1.71
CA ASN A 64 -2.76 24.44 1.08
C ASN A 64 -3.37 24.32 -0.33
N LYS A 65 -4.14 23.27 -0.62
CA LYS A 65 -4.86 23.13 -1.89
C LYS A 65 -6.02 24.14 -2.00
N LYS A 66 -6.14 24.80 -3.15
CA LYS A 66 -7.18 25.81 -3.38
C LYS A 66 -8.60 25.23 -3.48
N HIS A 67 -8.77 24.07 -4.11
CA HIS A 67 -10.08 23.46 -4.38
C HIS A 67 -10.27 22.20 -3.52
N LEU A 68 -10.46 22.38 -2.22
CA LEU A 68 -10.49 21.29 -1.25
C LEU A 68 -11.49 20.17 -1.59
N LEU A 69 -12.74 20.53 -1.89
CA LEU A 69 -13.80 19.57 -2.18
C LEU A 69 -13.51 18.77 -3.46
N LEU A 70 -13.02 19.44 -4.50
CA LEU A 70 -12.65 18.80 -5.76
C LEU A 70 -11.45 17.86 -5.57
N SER A 71 -10.43 18.29 -4.83
CA SER A 71 -9.25 17.46 -4.53
C SER A 71 -9.62 16.24 -3.68
N ALA A 72 -10.48 16.43 -2.67
CA ALA A 72 -11.00 15.33 -1.87
C ALA A 72 -11.80 14.33 -2.73
N TYR A 73 -12.68 14.81 -3.61
CA TYR A 73 -13.42 13.94 -4.51
C TYR A 73 -12.48 13.18 -5.47
N ARG A 74 -11.47 13.85 -6.04
CA ARG A 74 -10.46 13.21 -6.89
C ARG A 74 -9.65 12.13 -6.15
N GLN A 75 -9.33 12.36 -4.88
CA GLN A 75 -8.69 11.34 -4.04
C GLN A 75 -9.56 10.10 -3.89
N PHE A 76 -10.87 10.27 -3.61
CA PHE A 76 -11.82 9.16 -3.56
C PHE A 76 -11.93 8.45 -4.92
N LEU A 77 -11.98 9.21 -6.01
CA LEU A 77 -12.07 8.65 -7.36
C LEU A 77 -10.81 7.87 -7.74
N ASN A 78 -9.62 8.41 -7.41
CA ASN A 78 -8.36 7.70 -7.61
C ASN A 78 -8.29 6.43 -6.78
N TYR A 79 -8.76 6.47 -5.54
CA TYR A 79 -8.85 5.27 -4.70
C TYR A 79 -9.79 4.23 -5.31
N GLY A 80 -10.99 4.61 -5.73
CA GLY A 80 -11.93 3.69 -6.41
C GLY A 80 -11.32 3.08 -7.68
N ASN A 81 -10.65 3.89 -8.50
CA ASN A 81 -9.94 3.40 -9.67
C ASN A 81 -8.78 2.47 -9.31
N SER A 82 -8.06 2.73 -8.21
CA SER A 82 -6.98 1.86 -7.74
C SER A 82 -7.49 0.47 -7.35
N LEU A 83 -8.70 0.38 -6.78
CA LEU A 83 -9.34 -0.91 -6.49
C LEU A 83 -9.71 -1.68 -7.78
N VAL A 84 -10.17 -0.97 -8.82
CA VAL A 84 -10.40 -1.57 -10.15
C VAL A 84 -9.07 -2.06 -10.74
N ASP A 85 -8.01 -1.25 -10.68
CA ASP A 85 -6.68 -1.63 -11.16
C ASP A 85 -6.12 -2.84 -10.40
N LYS A 86 -6.31 -2.89 -9.08
CA LYS A 86 -5.96 -4.03 -8.22
C LYS A 86 -6.70 -5.30 -8.67
N PHE A 87 -7.99 -5.19 -8.92
CA PHE A 87 -8.79 -6.31 -9.41
C PHE A 87 -8.29 -6.82 -10.77
N LEU A 88 -8.02 -5.91 -11.73
CA LEU A 88 -7.45 -6.26 -13.03
C LEU A 88 -6.07 -6.92 -12.90
N SER A 89 -5.24 -6.42 -11.97
CA SER A 89 -3.93 -7.03 -11.68
C SER A 89 -4.08 -8.47 -11.19
N VAL A 90 -5.02 -8.72 -10.25
CA VAL A 90 -5.30 -10.06 -9.73
C VAL A 90 -5.81 -11.00 -10.82
N MET A 91 -6.63 -10.49 -11.75
CA MET A 91 -7.17 -11.25 -12.87
C MET A 91 -6.16 -11.45 -14.02
N GLY A 92 -4.92 -10.94 -13.89
CA GLY A 92 -3.93 -11.00 -14.96
C GLY A 92 -4.27 -10.17 -16.19
N LYS A 93 -5.19 -9.20 -16.06
CA LYS A 93 -5.68 -8.35 -17.15
C LYS A 93 -5.05 -6.95 -17.17
N LEU A 94 -4.22 -6.62 -16.17
CA LEU A 94 -3.50 -5.36 -16.16
C LEU A 94 -2.24 -5.50 -17.02
N ASP A 95 -2.15 -4.69 -18.09
CA ASP A 95 -1.05 -4.70 -19.03
C ASP A 95 0.27 -4.29 -18.34
N PRO A 96 1.26 -5.20 -18.25
CA PRO A 96 2.55 -4.90 -17.65
C PRO A 96 3.37 -3.83 -18.39
N GLN A 97 3.09 -3.56 -19.67
CA GLN A 97 3.79 -2.52 -20.44
C GLN A 97 3.41 -1.10 -20.02
N LYS A 98 2.34 -0.96 -19.23
CA LYS A 98 1.95 0.33 -18.64
C LYS A 98 2.84 0.76 -17.48
N PHE A 99 3.74 -0.11 -16.99
CA PHE A 99 4.63 0.24 -15.87
C PHE A 99 5.92 0.88 -16.38
N GLU A 100 6.26 2.02 -15.81
CA GLU A 100 7.58 2.64 -15.90
C GLU A 100 8.39 2.17 -14.70
N LEU A 101 9.42 1.38 -14.98
CA LEU A 101 10.29 0.78 -13.97
C LEU A 101 11.43 1.73 -13.60
N PRO A 102 11.95 1.65 -12.36
CA PRO A 102 13.20 2.31 -12.03
C PRO A 102 14.36 1.74 -12.88
N GLU A 103 15.41 2.56 -13.09
CA GLU A 103 16.56 2.17 -13.88
C GLU A 103 17.34 1.00 -13.28
N GLU A 104 17.41 0.94 -11.96
CA GLU A 104 18.06 -0.16 -11.23
C GLU A 104 17.13 -1.36 -11.09
N ASP A 105 17.70 -2.56 -11.18
CA ASP A 105 16.99 -3.80 -10.86
C ASP A 105 16.89 -3.99 -9.35
N ILE A 106 15.87 -3.38 -8.76
CA ILE A 106 15.64 -3.37 -7.32
C ILE A 106 14.89 -4.63 -6.81
N PHE A 107 14.31 -5.42 -7.71
CA PHE A 107 13.43 -6.55 -7.33
C PHE A 107 14.21 -7.85 -7.09
N LYS A 108 15.36 -7.72 -6.41
CA LYS A 108 16.20 -8.86 -6.02
C LYS A 108 16.52 -8.80 -4.54
N SER A 109 16.18 -9.86 -3.81
CA SER A 109 16.66 -10.06 -2.43
C SER A 109 16.56 -8.81 -1.55
N ALA A 110 15.35 -8.22 -1.46
CA ALA A 110 15.19 -6.95 -0.78
C ALA A 110 13.92 -6.88 0.08
N PHE A 111 13.96 -6.02 1.08
CA PHE A 111 12.81 -5.63 1.89
C PHE A 111 12.29 -4.26 1.44
N PHE A 112 11.03 -4.20 1.04
CA PHE A 112 10.37 -2.98 0.59
C PHE A 112 9.44 -2.44 1.66
N ILE A 113 9.74 -1.24 2.16
CA ILE A 113 8.83 -0.48 3.02
C ILE A 113 7.91 0.33 2.10
N THR A 114 6.63 -0.01 2.12
CA THR A 114 5.62 0.61 1.27
C THR A 114 4.86 1.71 1.99
N THR A 115 4.07 2.45 1.24
CA THR A 115 3.18 3.50 1.72
C THR A 115 1.78 3.35 1.11
N HIS A 116 0.80 4.10 1.63
CA HIS A 116 -0.52 4.22 1.00
C HIS A 116 -0.58 5.40 -0.01
N VAL A 117 0.57 5.82 -0.55
CA VAL A 117 0.64 6.68 -1.73
C VAL A 117 0.64 5.80 -2.96
N GLY A 118 -0.37 5.95 -3.79
CA GLY A 118 -0.56 5.10 -4.96
C GLY A 118 -1.02 3.67 -4.62
N ASN A 119 -0.68 2.72 -5.47
CA ASN A 119 -1.14 1.33 -5.37
C ASN A 119 -0.01 0.34 -5.64
N VAL A 120 0.76 0.02 -4.61
CA VAL A 120 1.89 -0.93 -4.71
C VAL A 120 1.41 -2.35 -5.08
N GLU A 121 0.21 -2.73 -4.67
CA GLU A 121 -0.32 -4.08 -4.91
C GLU A 121 -0.47 -4.44 -6.38
N ILE A 122 -0.62 -3.46 -7.28
CA ILE A 122 -0.70 -3.72 -8.73
C ILE A 122 0.64 -4.11 -9.34
N MET A 123 1.76 -3.87 -8.65
CA MET A 123 3.10 -4.22 -9.14
C MET A 123 3.26 -5.73 -9.35
N ARG A 124 2.41 -6.56 -8.71
CA ARG A 124 2.33 -8.00 -8.99
C ARG A 124 2.15 -8.33 -10.48
N SER A 125 1.52 -7.42 -11.26
CA SER A 125 1.38 -7.61 -12.72
C SER A 125 2.72 -7.63 -13.44
N LEU A 126 3.78 -7.06 -12.86
CA LEU A 126 5.13 -7.11 -13.41
C LEU A 126 5.70 -8.53 -13.38
N PHE A 127 5.32 -9.32 -12.38
CA PHE A 127 5.81 -10.69 -12.24
C PHE A 127 5.22 -11.66 -13.28
N GLN A 128 4.26 -11.19 -14.08
CA GLN A 128 3.76 -11.90 -15.25
C GLN A 128 4.72 -11.78 -16.46
N LEU A 129 5.66 -10.81 -16.43
CA LEU A 129 6.71 -10.63 -17.42
C LEU A 129 7.87 -11.61 -17.16
N LYS A 130 7.63 -12.90 -17.33
CA LYS A 130 8.58 -14.00 -17.05
C LYS A 130 9.99 -13.84 -17.63
N ASN A 131 10.16 -13.00 -18.67
CA ASN A 131 11.43 -12.79 -19.34
C ASN A 131 12.28 -11.64 -18.79
N LYS A 132 11.72 -10.78 -17.92
CA LYS A 132 12.44 -9.62 -17.36
C LYS A 132 12.61 -9.68 -15.85
N PHE A 133 11.71 -10.37 -15.18
CA PHE A 133 11.73 -10.53 -13.73
C PHE A 133 11.57 -12.00 -13.43
N GLU A 134 12.56 -12.62 -12.81
CA GLU A 134 12.42 -13.89 -12.12
C GLU A 134 12.25 -13.63 -10.62
N PRO A 135 11.10 -13.09 -10.17
CA PRO A 135 10.86 -13.05 -8.74
C PRO A 135 10.55 -14.47 -8.32
N LYS A 136 11.30 -15.00 -7.42
CA LYS A 136 11.06 -16.35 -6.93
C LYS A 136 9.77 -16.37 -6.14
N ARG A 137 9.59 -15.47 -5.20
CA ARG A 137 8.38 -15.32 -4.39
C ARG A 137 8.26 -13.92 -3.82
N VAL A 138 7.02 -13.47 -3.63
CA VAL A 138 6.67 -12.19 -3.02
C VAL A 138 6.00 -12.45 -1.69
N ASN A 139 6.61 -12.00 -0.61
CA ASN A 139 6.08 -12.09 0.74
C ASN A 139 5.46 -10.75 1.13
N ILE A 140 4.18 -10.75 1.48
CA ILE A 140 3.44 -9.52 1.81
C ILE A 140 3.01 -9.58 3.27
N PHE A 141 3.42 -8.60 4.07
CA PHE A 141 2.96 -8.46 5.44
C PHE A 141 1.72 -7.57 5.50
N LEU A 142 0.62 -8.12 5.98
CA LEU A 142 -0.69 -7.48 6.10
C LEU A 142 -1.22 -7.63 7.53
N GLN A 143 -2.18 -6.79 7.94
CA GLN A 143 -2.95 -7.07 9.15
C GLN A 143 -3.73 -8.39 9.02
N ALA A 144 -3.92 -9.13 10.10
CA ALA A 144 -4.56 -10.46 10.08
C ALA A 144 -5.92 -10.45 9.36
N ASN A 145 -6.74 -9.42 9.60
CA ASN A 145 -8.01 -9.27 8.90
C ASN A 145 -7.83 -9.05 7.38
N ALA A 146 -6.83 -8.25 6.98
CA ALA A 146 -6.51 -8.02 5.57
C ALA A 146 -5.96 -9.28 4.90
N CYS A 147 -5.16 -10.10 5.59
CA CYS A 147 -4.73 -11.42 5.13
C CYS A 147 -5.93 -12.34 4.85
N LYS A 148 -6.89 -12.39 5.79
CA LYS A 148 -8.12 -13.18 5.62
C LYS A 148 -8.91 -12.72 4.40
N ILE A 149 -9.15 -11.42 4.27
CA ILE A 149 -9.88 -10.83 3.13
C ILE A 149 -9.15 -11.15 1.81
N PHE A 150 -7.83 -11.03 1.79
CA PHE A 150 -7.02 -11.35 0.61
C PHE A 150 -7.14 -12.83 0.21
N ASN A 151 -7.00 -13.74 1.17
CA ASN A 151 -7.12 -15.17 0.92
C ASN A 151 -8.55 -15.56 0.49
N ASP A 152 -9.59 -15.00 1.12
CA ASP A 152 -10.98 -15.23 0.75
C ASP A 152 -11.28 -14.68 -0.64
N PHE A 153 -10.66 -13.56 -1.02
CA PHE A 153 -10.75 -12.99 -2.35
C PHE A 153 -10.16 -13.92 -3.41
N LEU A 154 -8.96 -14.47 -3.18
CA LEU A 154 -8.34 -15.42 -4.09
C LEU A 154 -9.18 -16.70 -4.24
N LYS A 155 -9.66 -17.25 -3.14
CA LYS A 155 -10.57 -18.41 -3.13
C LYS A 155 -11.85 -18.16 -3.91
N THR A 156 -12.46 -16.97 -3.71
CA THR A 156 -13.72 -16.60 -4.38
C THR A 156 -13.56 -16.51 -5.91
N LEU A 157 -12.40 -16.08 -6.36
CA LEU A 157 -12.09 -15.96 -7.79
C LEU A 157 -11.50 -17.24 -8.38
N GLU A 158 -11.34 -18.29 -7.56
CA GLU A 158 -10.67 -19.55 -7.96
C GLU A 158 -9.25 -19.34 -8.50
N LEU A 159 -8.56 -18.33 -7.95
CA LEU A 159 -7.20 -17.98 -8.33
C LEU A 159 -6.20 -18.62 -7.39
N HIS A 160 -5.23 -19.29 -7.96
CA HIS A 160 -4.04 -19.74 -7.26
C HIS A 160 -2.83 -18.95 -7.75
N ILE A 161 -2.17 -18.27 -6.84
CA ILE A 161 -0.99 -17.44 -7.14
C ILE A 161 0.13 -17.92 -6.21
N PRO A 162 0.84 -18.97 -6.61
CA PRO A 162 1.83 -19.63 -5.76
C PRO A 162 3.04 -18.72 -5.45
N GLU A 163 3.24 -17.68 -6.26
CA GLU A 163 4.35 -16.74 -6.11
C GLU A 163 4.11 -15.70 -5.01
N ILE A 164 2.89 -15.60 -4.46
CA ILE A 164 2.56 -14.60 -3.43
C ILE A 164 2.10 -15.30 -2.15
N GLU A 165 2.74 -14.95 -1.03
CA GLU A 165 2.38 -15.40 0.30
C GLU A 165 2.10 -14.21 1.21
N ALA A 166 0.97 -14.24 1.92
CA ALA A 166 0.56 -13.17 2.84
C ALA A 166 0.75 -13.62 4.29
N PHE A 167 1.45 -12.80 5.07
CA PHE A 167 1.76 -13.01 6.47
C PHE A 167 1.04 -11.99 7.36
N PRO A 168 0.40 -12.40 8.46
CA PRO A 168 -0.13 -11.46 9.44
C PRO A 168 1.00 -10.71 10.16
N VAL A 169 0.94 -9.40 10.21
CA VAL A 169 1.95 -8.59 10.94
C VAL A 169 1.93 -8.86 12.45
N GLU A 170 0.81 -9.32 12.97
CA GLU A 170 0.60 -9.68 14.37
C GLU A 170 1.31 -10.98 14.77
N GLU A 171 1.66 -11.82 13.80
CA GLU A 171 2.32 -13.13 14.00
C GLU A 171 3.84 -13.05 13.79
N ILE A 172 4.40 -11.86 13.63
CA ILE A 172 5.86 -11.69 13.52
C ILE A 172 6.53 -12.12 14.84
N SER A 173 7.35 -13.15 14.73
CA SER A 173 8.10 -13.77 15.81
C SER A 173 9.59 -13.84 15.45
N PRO A 174 10.48 -14.23 16.38
CA PRO A 174 11.86 -14.52 16.05
C PRO A 174 12.02 -15.61 14.98
N HIS A 175 11.14 -16.63 14.99
CA HIS A 175 11.11 -17.67 13.97
C HIS A 175 10.76 -17.10 12.60
N THR A 176 9.70 -16.29 12.50
CA THR A 176 9.31 -15.60 11.27
C THR A 176 10.45 -14.75 10.72
N SER A 177 11.21 -14.10 11.60
CA SER A 177 12.35 -13.26 11.19
C SER A 177 13.46 -14.07 10.54
N ILE A 178 13.78 -15.25 11.07
CA ILE A 178 14.78 -16.17 10.51
C ILE A 178 14.28 -16.66 9.14
N GLU A 179 13.06 -17.16 9.09
CA GLU A 179 12.45 -17.67 7.85
C GLU A 179 12.47 -16.62 6.74
N ILE A 180 12.04 -15.39 7.03
CA ILE A 180 11.99 -14.31 6.06
C ILE A 180 13.40 -13.88 5.63
N SER A 181 14.38 -13.87 6.55
CA SER A 181 15.77 -13.61 6.19
C SER A 181 16.31 -14.64 5.20
N ASP A 182 16.06 -15.92 5.44
CA ASP A 182 16.47 -17.01 4.54
C ASP A 182 15.80 -16.90 3.18
N ARG A 183 14.51 -16.58 3.14
CA ARG A 183 13.75 -16.37 1.90
C ARG A 183 14.34 -15.23 1.07
N ILE A 184 14.68 -14.10 1.69
CA ILE A 184 15.30 -12.97 0.99
C ILE A 184 16.69 -13.34 0.47
N GLN A 185 17.51 -14.06 1.25
CA GLN A 185 18.80 -14.55 0.80
C GLN A 185 18.70 -15.49 -0.41
N ASN A 186 17.58 -16.22 -0.52
CA ASN A 186 17.26 -17.08 -1.67
C ASN A 186 16.64 -16.31 -2.85
N GLY A 187 16.64 -14.97 -2.83
CA GLY A 187 16.20 -14.12 -3.92
C GLY A 187 14.71 -13.73 -3.88
N GLU A 188 14.01 -14.01 -2.75
CA GLU A 188 12.64 -13.55 -2.57
C GLU A 188 12.59 -12.08 -2.14
N ILE A 189 11.46 -11.44 -2.33
CA ILE A 189 11.23 -10.05 -1.94
C ILE A 189 10.10 -9.94 -0.90
N VAL A 190 10.19 -8.90 -0.08
CA VAL A 190 9.23 -8.67 1.01
C VAL A 190 8.64 -7.27 0.87
N PHE A 191 7.33 -7.15 1.06
CA PHE A 191 6.61 -5.89 1.14
C PHE A 191 5.91 -5.75 2.48
N MET A 192 6.10 -4.60 3.12
CA MET A 192 5.41 -4.26 4.37
C MET A 192 5.14 -2.75 4.43
N ALA A 193 3.91 -2.35 4.77
CA ALA A 193 3.56 -0.94 4.90
C ALA A 193 4.15 -0.33 6.19
N GLY A 194 4.62 0.93 6.09
CA GLY A 194 5.26 1.65 7.20
C GLY A 194 4.51 2.91 7.64
N ASP A 195 3.34 3.22 7.09
CA ASP A 195 2.66 4.50 7.29
C ASP A 195 1.35 4.42 8.09
N ARG A 196 0.86 3.23 8.43
CA ARG A 196 -0.37 3.07 9.24
C ARG A 196 -0.12 2.27 10.50
N ILE A 197 -0.58 2.80 11.63
CA ILE A 197 -0.54 2.11 12.91
C ILE A 197 -1.72 1.14 12.97
N SER A 198 -1.46 -0.12 13.35
CA SER A 198 -2.54 -1.07 13.64
C SER A 198 -3.10 -0.86 15.05
N ALA A 199 -4.36 -1.26 15.27
CA ALA A 199 -5.01 -1.18 16.57
C ALA A 199 -4.23 -1.86 17.70
N GLN A 200 -3.55 -2.95 17.37
CA GLN A 200 -2.82 -3.77 18.34
C GLN A 200 -1.43 -3.21 18.64
N ASN A 201 -0.88 -2.36 17.77
CA ASN A 201 0.48 -1.84 17.84
C ASN A 201 0.55 -0.33 18.14
N GLU A 202 -0.53 0.26 18.68
CA GLU A 202 -0.58 1.69 19.02
C GLU A 202 0.53 2.09 20.01
N ASN A 203 0.94 1.16 20.87
CA ASN A 203 2.02 1.37 21.85
C ASN A 203 3.44 1.25 21.25
N ILE A 204 3.55 0.80 19.99
CA ILE A 204 4.83 0.64 19.29
C ILE A 204 4.85 1.62 18.12
N ALA A 205 4.77 2.90 18.44
CA ALA A 205 4.82 3.99 17.48
C ALA A 205 5.99 4.92 17.78
N TYR A 206 6.39 5.71 16.78
CA TYR A 206 7.30 6.85 16.95
C TYR A 206 6.64 8.10 16.41
N GLU A 207 6.99 9.24 16.99
CA GLU A 207 6.56 10.54 16.49
C GLU A 207 7.59 11.07 15.50
N ALA A 208 7.10 11.65 14.40
CA ALA A 208 7.91 12.37 13.43
C ALA A 208 7.14 13.57 12.91
N GLU A 209 7.88 14.53 12.38
CA GLU A 209 7.30 15.66 11.65
C GLU A 209 6.96 15.22 10.23
N PHE A 210 5.68 15.40 9.85
CA PHE A 210 5.16 15.08 8.53
C PHE A 210 4.22 16.20 8.09
N LEU A 211 4.51 16.87 7.00
CA LEU A 211 3.79 18.04 6.50
C LEU A 211 3.66 19.15 7.55
N ASN A 212 4.75 19.43 8.26
CA ASN A 212 4.87 20.39 9.37
C ASN A 212 3.97 20.11 10.59
N HIS A 213 3.56 18.86 10.78
CA HIS A 213 2.76 18.41 11.92
C HIS A 213 3.40 17.19 12.57
N LYS A 214 3.25 17.06 13.88
CA LYS A 214 3.64 15.85 14.60
C LYS A 214 2.65 14.73 14.29
N VAL A 215 3.17 13.61 13.82
CA VAL A 215 2.38 12.44 13.44
C VAL A 215 3.03 11.18 14.00
N LYS A 216 2.21 10.23 14.41
CA LYS A 216 2.67 8.91 14.87
C LYS A 216 2.72 7.93 13.71
N PHE A 217 3.85 7.22 13.63
CA PHE A 217 4.11 6.16 12.65
C PHE A 217 4.42 4.83 13.32
N PRO A 218 4.13 3.69 12.66
CA PRO A 218 4.46 2.37 13.22
C PRO A 218 5.97 2.13 13.24
N LEU A 219 6.48 1.77 14.40
CA LEU A 219 7.90 1.46 14.57
C LEU A 219 8.24 0.02 14.17
N GLY A 220 7.24 -0.88 14.19
CA GLY A 220 7.42 -2.32 13.96
C GLY A 220 8.04 -2.64 12.61
N THR A 221 7.53 -2.08 11.53
CA THR A 221 8.03 -2.28 10.16
C THR A 221 9.50 -1.90 10.03
N LEU A 222 9.90 -0.74 10.59
CA LEU A 222 11.29 -0.26 10.51
C LEU A 222 12.23 -1.14 11.33
N LYS A 223 11.83 -1.54 12.53
CA LYS A 223 12.60 -2.47 13.37
C LYS A 223 12.77 -3.83 12.69
N PHE A 224 11.71 -4.34 12.08
CA PHE A 224 11.73 -5.61 11.38
C PHE A 224 12.68 -5.55 10.18
N ALA A 225 12.59 -4.51 9.34
CA ALA A 225 13.50 -4.31 8.22
C ALA A 225 14.97 -4.29 8.62
N LEU A 226 15.32 -3.57 9.70
CA LEU A 226 16.70 -3.54 10.20
C LEU A 226 17.15 -4.85 10.86
N MET A 227 16.21 -5.67 11.36
CA MET A 227 16.53 -6.94 11.99
C MET A 227 16.99 -7.97 10.98
N LEU A 228 16.45 -7.94 9.77
CA LEU A 228 16.74 -8.91 8.71
C LEU A 228 18.13 -8.74 8.08
N ASN A 229 18.77 -7.58 8.26
CA ASN A 229 20.10 -7.25 7.71
C ASN A 229 20.19 -7.49 6.18
N VAL A 230 19.18 -7.05 5.46
CA VAL A 230 19.06 -7.14 3.99
C VAL A 230 18.94 -5.75 3.39
N PRO A 231 19.11 -5.59 2.06
CA PRO A 231 18.82 -4.32 1.41
C PRO A 231 17.39 -3.86 1.66
N VAL A 232 17.22 -2.60 2.09
CA VAL A 232 15.91 -1.98 2.37
C VAL A 232 15.67 -0.87 1.35
N TYR A 233 14.47 -0.86 0.77
CA TYR A 233 14.01 0.18 -0.14
C TYR A 233 12.67 0.74 0.33
N PHE A 234 12.48 2.04 0.14
CA PHE A 234 11.17 2.65 0.19
C PHE A 234 10.57 2.63 -1.21
N ILE A 235 9.28 2.33 -1.33
CA ILE A 235 8.67 2.16 -2.65
C ILE A 235 7.24 2.68 -2.70
N VAL A 236 6.90 3.35 -3.81
CA VAL A 236 5.54 3.74 -4.19
C VAL A 236 5.29 3.38 -5.66
N CYS A 237 4.03 3.09 -5.97
CA CYS A 237 3.57 2.88 -7.33
C CYS A 237 2.36 3.78 -7.58
N VAL A 238 2.55 4.83 -8.36
CA VAL A 238 1.52 5.84 -8.63
C VAL A 238 1.06 5.80 -10.08
N LYS A 239 -0.20 6.14 -10.30
CA LYS A 239 -0.74 6.28 -11.64
C LYS A 239 -0.52 7.68 -12.16
N ASP A 240 0.23 7.81 -13.23
CA ASP A 240 0.41 9.06 -13.94
C ASP A 240 -0.21 8.95 -15.34
N ARG A 241 -1.37 9.57 -15.53
CA ARG A 241 -2.18 9.45 -16.75
C ARG A 241 -2.57 7.99 -17.04
N LYS A 242 -1.96 7.38 -18.07
CA LYS A 242 -2.22 5.99 -18.50
C LYS A 242 -1.16 4.98 -18.03
N LYS A 243 -0.10 5.46 -17.39
CA LYS A 243 1.04 4.66 -16.94
C LYS A 243 1.11 4.57 -15.42
N TYR A 244 1.79 3.58 -14.93
CA TYR A 244 2.12 3.39 -13.52
C TYR A 244 3.61 3.63 -13.35
N LYS A 245 3.97 4.64 -12.54
CA LYS A 245 5.36 4.97 -12.24
C LYS A 245 5.74 4.36 -10.91
N ILE A 246 6.85 3.63 -10.91
CA ILE A 246 7.42 3.05 -9.70
C ILE A 246 8.61 3.90 -9.31
N PHE A 247 8.55 4.44 -8.09
CA PHE A 247 9.66 5.14 -7.48
C PHE A 247 10.15 4.33 -6.30
N ALA A 248 11.45 4.12 -6.25
CA ALA A 248 12.09 3.43 -5.14
C ALA A 248 13.36 4.18 -4.74
N GLU A 249 13.59 4.26 -3.43
CA GLU A 249 14.79 4.85 -2.86
C GLU A 249 15.42 3.87 -1.87
N LYS A 250 16.72 3.62 -2.03
CA LYS A 250 17.46 2.71 -1.15
C LYS A 250 17.75 3.40 0.17
N PHE A 251 17.46 2.72 1.27
CA PHE A 251 17.94 3.15 2.58
C PHE A 251 19.45 3.03 2.67
N VAL A 252 20.12 4.10 3.09
CA VAL A 252 21.56 4.15 3.29
C VAL A 252 21.85 4.81 4.63
N SER A 253 22.73 4.21 5.43
CA SER A 253 23.24 4.79 6.69
C SER A 253 24.69 4.40 6.89
N ASP A 254 25.51 5.37 7.28
CA ASP A 254 26.92 5.21 7.66
C ASP A 254 27.09 4.83 9.15
N LYS A 255 26.01 4.83 9.90
CA LYS A 255 26.01 4.54 11.33
C LYS A 255 26.35 3.09 11.60
N GLN A 256 27.06 2.84 12.70
CA GLN A 256 27.39 1.47 13.13
C GLN A 256 26.36 0.91 14.12
N LYS A 257 25.87 1.75 15.02
CA LYS A 257 24.90 1.32 16.03
C LYS A 257 23.52 1.19 15.43
N ARG A 258 22.85 0.09 15.73
CA ARG A 258 21.50 -0.20 15.25
C ARG A 258 20.45 0.86 15.64
N THR A 259 20.61 1.46 16.84
CA THR A 259 19.74 2.54 17.30
C THR A 259 19.88 3.79 16.44
N GLU A 260 21.10 4.16 16.06
CA GLU A 260 21.37 5.29 15.17
C GLU A 260 20.88 5.01 13.74
N LYS A 261 21.11 3.79 13.22
CA LYS A 261 20.51 3.37 11.92
C LYS A 261 18.99 3.46 11.93
N LEU A 262 18.36 3.18 13.07
CA LEU A 262 16.91 3.28 13.19
C LEU A 262 16.43 4.73 13.10
N GLU A 263 17.14 5.68 13.68
CA GLU A 263 16.81 7.10 13.55
C GLU A 263 16.98 7.59 12.10
N ASP A 264 18.07 7.19 11.43
CA ASP A 264 18.25 7.49 10.01
C ASP A 264 17.13 6.89 9.15
N LEU A 265 16.71 5.65 9.44
CA LEU A 265 15.64 4.98 8.72
C LEU A 265 14.29 5.67 8.90
N LYS A 266 13.98 6.11 10.14
CA LYS A 266 12.77 6.90 10.43
C LYS A 266 12.74 8.18 9.60
N LEU A 267 13.84 8.94 9.63
CA LEU A 267 13.94 10.21 8.93
C LEU A 267 13.81 10.03 7.42
N GLN A 268 14.58 9.10 6.83
CA GLN A 268 14.55 8.86 5.39
C GLN A 268 13.17 8.37 4.93
N TYR A 269 12.52 7.50 5.71
CA TYR A 269 11.19 7.00 5.38
C TYR A 269 10.12 8.11 5.40
N VAL A 270 10.12 8.97 6.43
CA VAL A 270 9.16 10.08 6.52
C VAL A 270 9.39 11.09 5.39
N ASN A 271 10.64 11.42 5.08
CA ASN A 271 10.98 12.31 3.96
C ASN A 271 10.52 11.72 2.61
N PHE A 272 10.71 10.42 2.41
CA PHE A 272 10.20 9.71 1.23
C PHE A 272 8.68 9.79 1.15
N LEU A 273 7.98 9.48 2.24
CA LEU A 273 6.52 9.56 2.31
C LEU A 273 6.01 10.97 2.01
N GLU A 274 6.62 11.99 2.62
CA GLU A 274 6.24 13.40 2.41
C GLU A 274 6.45 13.83 0.95
N LYS A 275 7.61 13.54 0.38
CA LYS A 275 7.95 13.83 -1.01
C LYS A 275 6.87 13.33 -1.98
N TYR A 276 6.51 12.04 -1.88
CA TYR A 276 5.56 11.45 -2.81
C TYR A 276 4.11 11.80 -2.48
N THR A 277 3.79 12.09 -1.22
CA THR A 277 2.49 12.63 -0.83
C THR A 277 2.26 14.02 -1.43
N LEU A 278 3.26 14.89 -1.42
CA LEU A 278 3.18 16.23 -2.02
C LEU A 278 3.17 16.17 -3.55
N MET A 279 3.89 15.23 -4.14
CA MET A 279 3.94 15.04 -5.60
C MET A 279 2.63 14.48 -6.16
N TYR A 280 1.99 13.56 -5.44
CA TYR A 280 0.76 12.86 -5.84
C TYR A 280 -0.32 12.91 -4.75
N PRO A 281 -0.75 14.09 -4.29
CA PRO A 281 -1.60 14.21 -3.11
C PRO A 281 -2.99 13.56 -3.29
N GLU A 282 -3.53 13.54 -4.52
CA GLU A 282 -4.80 12.88 -4.81
C GLU A 282 -4.69 11.34 -4.87
N GLN A 283 -3.48 10.79 -4.66
CA GLN A 283 -3.21 9.36 -4.53
C GLN A 283 -2.67 8.97 -3.15
N PHE A 284 -2.66 9.88 -2.19
CA PHE A 284 -2.43 9.55 -0.78
C PHE A 284 -3.71 8.99 -0.18
N PHE A 285 -3.86 7.66 -0.18
CA PHE A 285 -5.12 6.99 0.19
C PHE A 285 -5.28 6.83 1.70
N ASN A 286 -5.11 7.92 2.41
CA ASN A 286 -5.28 8.02 3.84
C ASN A 286 -6.58 8.78 4.15
N PHE A 287 -7.62 8.04 4.59
CA PHE A 287 -8.96 8.57 4.84
C PHE A 287 -9.30 8.59 6.32
N TYR A 288 -8.30 8.80 7.17
CA TYR A 288 -8.46 9.01 8.60
C TYR A 288 -7.62 10.22 9.05
N ASP A 289 -7.96 10.78 10.20
CA ASP A 289 -7.21 11.89 10.75
C ASP A 289 -5.95 11.37 11.46
N MET A 290 -4.79 11.58 10.84
CA MET A 290 -3.49 11.21 11.41
C MET A 290 -2.80 12.36 12.13
N TRP A 291 -3.46 13.53 12.18
CA TRP A 291 -2.94 14.78 12.71
C TRP A 291 -3.41 15.08 14.15
N GLU A 292 -3.98 14.10 14.84
CA GLU A 292 -4.44 14.22 16.23
C GLU A 292 -3.40 13.74 17.24
#